data_3ec5aa2fd36972172a297b757df73c6a
#
_entry.id   3ec5aa2fd36972172a297b757df73c6a
#
_cell.length_a   1.000
_cell.length_b   1.000
_cell.length_c   1.000
_cell.angle_alpha   90.00
_cell.angle_beta   90.00
_cell.angle_gamma   90.00
#
_symmetry.space_group_name_H-M   'P 1'
#
loop_
_entity.id
_entity.type
_entity.pdbx_description
1 polymer ?
#
loop_
_entity_poly.entity_id
_entity_poly.type
_entity_poly.pdbx_seq_one_letter_code
_entity_poly.pdbx_strand_id
1 'polypeptide(L)'
;MARRRKKQDNDADLAYAIVVVVFVSAFVYTQDFESAIYVSLLVLACVALGVTYFVYARAQKRGGFAPPFNFPAPRRSAPSPSKSRPDSLAKQQRPGPVAVSSQPKYVAPDKWSVALIRSLDWKVYEDLCAGYFKATGRRAEVTTLGADGGIDIHLYRLDKPEKLQGIVQCKAWSKKPIGVREIREFFGVMTDVGCPTGVYLTTSSYTPDAQSFAEGKRIKLVDTDKLLRLILALPDEAKTSLLKQTTFGDYTTPSCPNCGTKLISRLRRKGKNIGQGFWGCRNFPKCRYTMRHAS
;
A
#
# COMPACT_ATOMS: atom_id res chain seq x y z
N MET A 1 -27.90 6.26 -40.47
CA MET A 1 -27.27 5.24 -39.56
C MET A 1 -26.58 4.08 -40.30
N ALA A 2 -27.00 3.69 -41.48
CA ALA A 2 -26.42 2.58 -42.28
C ALA A 2 -24.96 2.83 -42.75
N ARG A 3 -24.56 4.07 -43.13
CA ARG A 3 -23.22 4.40 -43.62
C ARG A 3 -22.12 4.26 -42.52
N ARG A 4 -22.44 4.47 -41.23
CA ARG A 4 -21.48 4.27 -40.12
C ARG A 4 -21.23 2.80 -39.79
N ARG A 5 -22.21 1.93 -39.96
CA ARG A 5 -22.02 0.47 -39.78
C ARG A 5 -21.10 -0.13 -40.84
N LYS A 6 -21.28 0.24 -42.12
CA LYS A 6 -20.47 -0.28 -43.21
C LYS A 6 -18.99 0.12 -43.15
N LYS A 7 -18.67 1.31 -42.56
CA LYS A 7 -17.29 1.75 -42.34
C LYS A 7 -16.61 0.97 -41.20
N GLN A 8 -17.35 0.62 -40.16
CA GLN A 8 -16.83 -0.11 -38.99
C GLN A 8 -16.57 -1.59 -39.28
N ASP A 9 -17.33 -2.18 -40.19
CA ASP A 9 -17.11 -3.56 -40.66
C ASP A 9 -15.88 -3.62 -41.57
N ASN A 10 -15.67 -2.66 -42.45
CA ASN A 10 -14.47 -2.57 -43.31
C ASN A 10 -13.17 -2.36 -42.51
N ASP A 11 -13.20 -1.60 -41.42
CA ASP A 11 -12.01 -1.37 -40.58
C ASP A 11 -11.61 -2.65 -39.80
N ALA A 12 -12.58 -3.48 -39.44
CA ALA A 12 -12.35 -4.79 -38.80
C ALA A 12 -11.77 -5.80 -39.78
N ASP A 13 -12.27 -5.83 -41.04
CA ASP A 13 -11.78 -6.70 -42.09
C ASP A 13 -10.35 -6.31 -42.51
N LEU A 14 -10.04 -5.02 -42.57
CA LEU A 14 -8.69 -4.51 -42.86
C LEU A 14 -7.70 -4.87 -41.76
N ALA A 15 -8.10 -4.74 -40.50
CA ALA A 15 -7.26 -5.12 -39.35
C ALA A 15 -6.97 -6.64 -39.36
N TYR A 16 -7.95 -7.47 -39.71
CA TYR A 16 -7.77 -8.91 -39.84
C TYR A 16 -6.83 -9.28 -40.99
N ALA A 17 -6.95 -8.62 -42.16
CA ALA A 17 -6.07 -8.81 -43.30
C ALA A 17 -4.61 -8.42 -42.97
N ILE A 18 -4.37 -7.35 -42.26
CA ILE A 18 -3.03 -6.94 -41.82
C ILE A 18 -2.41 -7.98 -40.89
N VAL A 19 -3.17 -8.48 -39.93
CA VAL A 19 -2.71 -9.52 -38.99
C VAL A 19 -2.32 -10.80 -39.75
N VAL A 20 -3.12 -11.22 -40.71
CA VAL A 20 -2.83 -12.43 -41.54
C VAL A 20 -1.57 -12.23 -42.38
N VAL A 21 -1.37 -11.06 -42.99
CA VAL A 21 -0.18 -10.78 -43.82
C VAL A 21 1.09 -10.75 -42.96
N VAL A 22 1.06 -10.10 -41.78
CA VAL A 22 2.19 -10.09 -40.83
C VAL A 22 2.52 -11.52 -40.37
N PHE A 23 1.51 -12.37 -40.22
CA PHE A 23 1.67 -13.74 -39.77
C PHE A 23 2.34 -14.61 -40.82
N VAL A 24 1.88 -14.52 -42.07
CA VAL A 24 2.46 -15.27 -43.17
C VAL A 24 3.90 -14.83 -43.42
N SER A 25 4.18 -13.52 -43.29
CA SER A 25 5.54 -13.00 -43.47
C SER A 25 6.48 -13.47 -42.35
N ALA A 26 6.02 -13.53 -41.09
CA ALA A 26 6.81 -14.01 -39.95
C ALA A 26 7.07 -15.52 -40.06
N PHE A 27 6.09 -16.30 -40.55
CA PHE A 27 6.21 -17.74 -40.75
C PHE A 27 7.23 -18.12 -41.87
N VAL A 28 7.29 -17.34 -42.93
CA VAL A 28 8.25 -17.53 -44.04
C VAL A 28 9.68 -17.16 -43.63
N TYR A 29 9.87 -16.29 -42.62
CA TYR A 29 11.19 -15.82 -42.21
C TYR A 29 11.88 -16.68 -41.15
N THR A 30 11.15 -17.60 -40.47
CA THR A 30 11.71 -18.46 -39.40
C THR A 30 11.99 -19.85 -39.95
N GLN A 31 13.26 -20.13 -40.25
CA GLN A 31 13.71 -21.49 -40.65
C GLN A 31 13.88 -22.46 -39.45
N ASP A 32 13.70 -21.98 -38.22
CA ASP A 32 13.84 -22.82 -37.02
C ASP A 32 12.48 -23.24 -36.47
N PHE A 33 12.28 -24.55 -36.39
CA PHE A 33 11.03 -25.20 -35.95
C PHE A 33 10.61 -24.79 -34.52
N GLU A 34 11.56 -24.55 -33.62
CA GLU A 34 11.27 -24.10 -32.25
C GLU A 34 10.70 -22.67 -32.18
N SER A 35 11.25 -21.78 -32.98
CA SER A 35 10.74 -20.37 -33.03
C SER A 35 9.33 -20.28 -33.60
N ALA A 36 8.97 -21.17 -34.53
CA ALA A 36 7.61 -21.26 -35.13
C ALA A 36 6.56 -21.66 -34.09
N ILE A 37 6.89 -22.55 -33.14
CA ILE A 37 6.00 -22.95 -32.05
C ILE A 37 5.73 -21.79 -31.11
N TYR A 38 6.78 -21.04 -30.69
CA TYR A 38 6.61 -19.88 -29.78
C TYR A 38 5.77 -18.76 -30.43
N VAL A 39 6.00 -18.45 -31.69
CA VAL A 39 5.20 -17.48 -32.45
C VAL A 39 3.74 -17.93 -32.55
N SER A 40 3.49 -19.17 -32.80
CA SER A 40 2.13 -19.75 -32.90
C SER A 40 1.39 -19.68 -31.56
N LEU A 41 2.05 -19.98 -30.43
CA LEU A 41 1.48 -19.87 -29.08
C LEU A 41 1.18 -18.46 -28.70
N LEU A 42 2.07 -17.51 -29.03
CA LEU A 42 1.89 -16.08 -28.73
C LEU A 42 0.67 -15.51 -29.47
N VAL A 43 0.45 -15.93 -30.69
CA VAL A 43 -0.71 -15.48 -31.47
C VAL A 43 -2.00 -16.09 -30.98
N LEU A 44 -2.01 -17.37 -30.64
CA LEU A 44 -3.18 -18.01 -30.02
C LEU A 44 -3.56 -17.25 -28.72
N ALA A 45 -2.58 -16.85 -27.92
CA ALA A 45 -2.81 -16.04 -26.72
C ALA A 45 -3.38 -14.66 -27.05
N CYS A 46 -2.85 -13.97 -28.08
CA CYS A 46 -3.37 -12.66 -28.50
C CYS A 46 -4.79 -12.75 -29.07
N VAL A 47 -5.10 -13.78 -29.84
CA VAL A 47 -6.46 -14.01 -30.36
C VAL A 47 -7.42 -14.31 -29.21
N ALA A 48 -7.04 -15.15 -28.25
CA ALA A 48 -7.85 -15.45 -27.08
C ALA A 48 -8.15 -14.19 -26.25
N LEU A 49 -7.13 -13.34 -26.02
CA LEU A 49 -7.29 -12.04 -25.33
C LEU A 49 -8.17 -11.08 -26.12
N GLY A 50 -8.03 -11.02 -27.44
CA GLY A 50 -8.87 -10.21 -28.30
C GLY A 50 -10.36 -10.64 -28.27
N VAL A 51 -10.62 -11.94 -28.30
CA VAL A 51 -11.99 -12.49 -28.21
C VAL A 51 -12.59 -12.22 -26.83
N THR A 52 -11.84 -12.41 -25.75
CA THR A 52 -12.32 -12.14 -24.40
C THR A 52 -12.61 -10.66 -24.20
N TYR A 53 -11.73 -9.77 -24.68
CA TYR A 53 -11.98 -8.32 -24.66
C TYR A 53 -13.21 -7.93 -25.48
N PHE A 54 -13.40 -8.52 -26.67
CA PHE A 54 -14.58 -8.24 -27.51
C PHE A 54 -15.88 -8.71 -26.86
N VAL A 55 -15.89 -9.90 -26.26
CA VAL A 55 -17.05 -10.43 -25.52
C VAL A 55 -17.37 -9.54 -24.32
N TYR A 56 -16.34 -9.12 -23.56
CA TYR A 56 -16.48 -8.20 -22.43
C TYR A 56 -17.02 -6.82 -22.84
N ALA A 57 -16.47 -6.23 -23.90
CA ALA A 57 -16.93 -4.94 -24.42
C ALA A 57 -18.36 -4.99 -24.96
N ARG A 58 -18.76 -6.15 -25.56
CA ARG A 58 -20.12 -6.37 -26.04
C ARG A 58 -21.12 -6.60 -24.90
N ALA A 59 -20.69 -7.22 -23.79
CA ALA A 59 -21.47 -7.39 -22.57
C ALA A 59 -21.74 -6.04 -21.88
N GLN A 60 -20.75 -5.16 -21.82
CA GLN A 60 -20.92 -3.79 -21.29
C GLN A 60 -21.90 -2.95 -22.12
N LYS A 61 -21.90 -3.09 -23.44
CA LYS A 61 -22.85 -2.37 -24.33
C LYS A 61 -24.28 -2.88 -24.23
N ARG A 62 -24.53 -4.07 -23.66
CA ARG A 62 -25.86 -4.67 -23.49
C ARG A 62 -26.53 -4.40 -22.15
N GLY A 63 -25.91 -3.55 -21.27
CA GLY A 63 -26.54 -3.00 -20.07
C GLY A 63 -27.20 -4.05 -19.17
N GLY A 64 -26.44 -5.04 -18.67
CA GLY A 64 -27.08 -6.07 -17.87
C GLY A 64 -26.11 -6.90 -17.02
N PHE A 65 -25.39 -6.24 -16.12
CA PHE A 65 -24.82 -6.96 -14.97
C PHE A 65 -25.05 -6.09 -13.72
N ALA A 66 -26.19 -6.30 -13.07
CA ALA A 66 -26.41 -5.81 -11.73
C ALA A 66 -25.62 -6.74 -10.77
N PRO A 67 -24.85 -6.20 -9.83
CA PRO A 67 -24.18 -7.02 -8.83
C PRO A 67 -25.24 -7.71 -7.92
N PRO A 68 -24.99 -8.92 -7.44
CA PRO A 68 -25.97 -9.72 -6.70
C PRO A 68 -26.16 -9.29 -5.23
N PHE A 69 -25.85 -8.06 -4.86
CA PHE A 69 -26.10 -7.53 -3.52
C PHE A 69 -26.98 -6.29 -3.59
N ASN A 70 -28.27 -6.50 -3.27
CA ASN A 70 -29.25 -5.45 -3.03
C ASN A 70 -28.98 -4.83 -1.64
N PHE A 71 -28.34 -3.67 -1.57
CA PHE A 71 -28.38 -2.83 -0.37
C PHE A 71 -29.69 -2.04 -0.39
N PRO A 72 -30.53 -2.10 0.67
CA PRO A 72 -31.72 -1.29 0.76
C PRO A 72 -31.30 0.20 0.79
N ALA A 73 -31.88 0.98 -0.09
CA ALA A 73 -31.69 2.43 -0.13
C ALA A 73 -32.11 3.06 1.21
N PRO A 74 -31.35 4.05 1.73
CA PRO A 74 -31.76 4.75 2.93
C PRO A 74 -33.07 5.48 2.69
N ARG A 75 -34.10 5.16 3.47
CA ARG A 75 -35.40 5.86 3.46
C ARG A 75 -35.14 7.34 3.75
N ARG A 76 -35.51 8.17 2.79
CA ARG A 76 -35.64 9.63 3.02
C ARG A 76 -36.78 9.83 4.02
N SER A 77 -36.43 10.25 5.22
CA SER A 77 -37.40 10.75 6.19
C SER A 77 -37.95 12.09 5.70
N ALA A 78 -39.25 12.20 5.68
CA ALA A 78 -39.98 13.42 5.36
C ALA A 78 -39.62 14.56 6.34
N PRO A 79 -39.67 15.83 5.90
CA PRO A 79 -39.40 16.96 6.77
C PRO A 79 -40.52 17.13 7.79
N SER A 80 -40.20 17.11 9.08
CA SER A 80 -41.14 17.50 10.13
C SER A 80 -41.26 19.01 10.23
N PRO A 81 -42.43 19.54 10.68
CA PRO A 81 -42.76 20.95 10.61
C PRO A 81 -41.91 21.81 11.57
N SER A 82 -41.53 22.97 11.05
CA SER A 82 -40.81 24.01 11.75
C SER A 82 -41.55 24.53 12.98
N LYS A 83 -41.03 24.28 14.17
CA LYS A 83 -41.39 25.05 15.36
C LYS A 83 -40.52 26.31 15.43
N SER A 84 -41.19 27.46 15.29
CA SER A 84 -40.61 28.77 15.53
C SER A 84 -39.92 28.84 16.90
N ARG A 85 -38.69 29.29 16.90
CA ARG A 85 -37.85 29.51 18.07
C ARG A 85 -37.87 31.00 18.41
N PRO A 86 -38.10 31.44 19.66
CA PRO A 86 -38.04 32.84 20.01
C PRO A 86 -36.61 33.36 19.97
N ASP A 87 -36.46 34.52 19.33
CA ASP A 87 -35.24 35.33 19.43
C ASP A 87 -35.08 35.81 20.87
N SER A 88 -34.02 35.40 21.49
CA SER A 88 -33.21 36.15 22.45
C SER A 88 -32.17 35.22 23.06
N LEU A 89 -30.89 35.49 22.83
CA LEU A 89 -29.85 35.45 23.88
C LEU A 89 -28.44 35.55 23.28
N ALA A 90 -27.81 36.63 23.63
CA ALA A 90 -26.37 36.79 23.88
C ALA A 90 -25.39 36.21 22.81
N LYS A 91 -24.77 37.16 22.11
CA LYS A 91 -23.47 36.99 21.47
C LYS A 91 -22.43 36.45 22.49
N GLN A 92 -22.32 35.12 22.59
CA GLN A 92 -21.12 34.55 23.16
C GLN A 92 -20.01 34.68 22.12
N GLN A 93 -19.03 35.49 22.46
CA GLN A 93 -17.77 35.65 21.73
C GLN A 93 -17.19 34.25 21.46
N ARG A 94 -16.98 33.92 20.18
CA ARG A 94 -16.19 32.77 19.82
C ARG A 94 -14.80 32.93 20.43
N PRO A 95 -14.27 31.94 21.16
CA PRO A 95 -12.87 31.98 21.56
C PRO A 95 -12.05 32.10 20.27
N GLY A 96 -11.19 33.14 20.24
CA GLY A 96 -10.24 33.32 19.13
C GLY A 96 -9.41 32.06 18.89
N PRO A 97 -8.74 31.96 17.74
CA PRO A 97 -7.88 30.81 17.47
C PRO A 97 -6.86 30.74 18.60
N VAL A 98 -6.93 29.64 19.37
CA VAL A 98 -5.88 29.30 20.33
C VAL A 98 -4.58 29.27 19.53
N ALA A 99 -3.68 30.20 19.84
CA ALA A 99 -2.35 30.27 19.27
C ALA A 99 -1.76 28.85 19.37
N VAL A 100 -1.49 28.26 18.23
CA VAL A 100 -0.77 27.00 18.15
C VAL A 100 0.58 27.27 18.76
N SER A 101 0.75 26.80 19.99
CA SER A 101 2.01 26.74 20.71
C SER A 101 3.10 26.35 19.72
N SER A 102 4.16 27.14 19.69
CA SER A 102 5.41 26.88 18.96
C SER A 102 5.72 25.39 18.94
N GLN A 103 5.79 24.80 17.74
CA GLN A 103 6.16 23.41 17.60
C GLN A 103 7.45 23.17 18.39
N PRO A 104 7.53 22.12 19.19
CA PRO A 104 8.76 21.83 19.91
C PRO A 104 9.87 21.74 18.88
N LYS A 105 10.96 22.49 19.12
CA LYS A 105 12.14 22.52 18.28
C LYS A 105 12.68 21.08 18.26
N TYR A 106 12.45 20.37 17.19
CA TYR A 106 12.80 18.96 17.04
C TYR A 106 14.32 18.89 17.04
N VAL A 107 14.91 18.42 18.11
CA VAL A 107 16.34 18.11 18.16
C VAL A 107 16.49 16.74 17.52
N ALA A 108 17.09 16.69 16.34
CA ALA A 108 17.37 15.43 15.67
C ALA A 108 18.31 14.58 16.57
N PRO A 109 17.98 13.28 16.78
CA PRO A 109 18.86 12.40 17.54
C PRO A 109 20.19 12.22 16.83
N ASP A 110 21.26 12.20 17.61
CA ASP A 110 22.64 12.08 17.15
C ASP A 110 23.08 10.62 16.93
N LYS A 111 22.32 9.66 17.45
CA LYS A 111 22.63 8.23 17.40
C LYS A 111 21.39 7.34 17.35
N TRP A 112 21.61 6.15 16.81
CA TRP A 112 20.60 5.10 16.81
C TRP A 112 20.33 4.54 18.21
N SER A 113 19.06 4.28 18.49
CA SER A 113 18.62 3.63 19.73
C SER A 113 17.32 2.86 19.51
N VAL A 114 17.02 1.91 20.40
CA VAL A 114 15.74 1.20 20.44
C VAL A 114 14.58 2.18 20.61
N ALA A 115 14.75 3.18 21.48
CA ALA A 115 13.75 4.21 21.73
C ALA A 115 13.43 5.01 20.45
N LEU A 116 14.44 5.41 19.68
CA LEU A 116 14.27 6.10 18.42
C LEU A 116 13.46 5.23 17.44
N ILE A 117 13.88 3.99 17.21
CA ILE A 117 13.20 3.09 16.24
C ILE A 117 11.74 2.85 16.63
N ARG A 118 11.45 2.69 17.94
CA ARG A 118 10.08 2.52 18.44
C ARG A 118 9.23 3.77 18.38
N SER A 119 9.84 4.96 18.32
CA SER A 119 9.13 6.25 18.23
C SER A 119 8.74 6.61 16.79
N LEU A 120 9.27 5.92 15.79
CA LEU A 120 9.02 6.23 14.39
C LEU A 120 7.55 6.04 14.01
N ASP A 121 7.05 6.93 13.19
CA ASP A 121 5.82 6.70 12.43
C ASP A 121 5.93 5.45 11.56
N TRP A 122 4.84 4.71 11.37
CA TRP A 122 4.83 3.46 10.60
C TRP A 122 5.42 3.62 9.20
N LYS A 123 5.10 4.73 8.51
CA LYS A 123 5.63 5.00 7.17
C LYS A 123 7.14 5.28 7.20
N VAL A 124 7.60 6.04 8.19
CA VAL A 124 9.03 6.30 8.38
C VAL A 124 9.77 5.01 8.75
N TYR A 125 9.14 4.12 9.51
CA TYR A 125 9.69 2.81 9.82
C TYR A 125 9.85 1.92 8.57
N GLU A 126 8.88 1.92 7.65
CA GLU A 126 9.00 1.24 6.35
C GLU A 126 10.12 1.84 5.50
N ASP A 127 10.20 3.18 5.43
CA ASP A 127 11.27 3.89 4.72
C ASP A 127 12.65 3.60 5.33
N LEU A 128 12.76 3.50 6.66
CA LEU A 128 13.98 3.06 7.36
C LEU A 128 14.37 1.64 6.93
N CYS A 129 13.42 0.71 6.95
CA CYS A 129 13.67 -0.68 6.56
C CYS A 129 14.14 -0.77 5.10
N ALA A 130 13.49 -0.04 4.18
CA ALA A 130 13.92 0.03 2.79
C ALA A 130 15.32 0.64 2.65
N GLY A 131 15.62 1.73 3.38
CA GLY A 131 16.91 2.38 3.42
C GLY A 131 18.02 1.43 3.93
N TYR A 132 17.75 0.62 4.95
CA TYR A 132 18.66 -0.40 5.43
C TYR A 132 19.00 -1.41 4.33
N PHE A 133 17.99 -1.93 3.62
CA PHE A 133 18.24 -2.89 2.52
C PHE A 133 19.02 -2.25 1.37
N LYS A 134 18.78 -0.99 1.04
CA LYS A 134 19.57 -0.23 0.05
C LYS A 134 21.04 -0.09 0.51
N ALA A 135 21.27 0.23 1.78
CA ALA A 135 22.61 0.33 2.34
C ALA A 135 23.37 -1.01 2.35
N THR A 136 22.65 -2.15 2.29
CA THR A 136 23.25 -3.49 2.14
C THR A 136 23.39 -3.95 0.68
N GLY A 137 23.29 -3.03 -0.29
CA GLY A 137 23.50 -3.33 -1.71
C GLY A 137 22.33 -4.04 -2.38
N ARG A 138 21.10 -3.79 -1.96
CA ARG A 138 19.89 -4.30 -2.60
C ARG A 138 19.06 -3.16 -3.19
N ARG A 139 18.36 -3.42 -4.28
CA ARG A 139 17.27 -2.54 -4.72
C ARG A 139 16.05 -2.85 -3.85
N ALA A 140 15.60 -1.87 -3.08
CA ALA A 140 14.43 -1.98 -2.21
C ALA A 140 13.39 -0.94 -2.62
N GLU A 141 12.18 -1.38 -2.92
CA GLU A 141 11.07 -0.55 -3.36
C GLU A 141 9.91 -0.67 -2.36
N VAL A 142 9.54 0.44 -1.76
CA VAL A 142 8.37 0.52 -0.88
C VAL A 142 7.12 0.46 -1.74
N THR A 143 6.16 -0.38 -1.37
CA THR A 143 4.88 -0.51 -2.07
C THR A 143 4.00 0.72 -1.84
N THR A 144 3.06 0.95 -2.74
CA THR A 144 2.07 2.01 -2.57
C THR A 144 1.02 1.60 -1.54
N LEU A 145 0.42 2.60 -0.86
CA LEU A 145 -0.69 2.39 0.08
C LEU A 145 -1.84 1.66 -0.64
N GLY A 146 -2.14 0.44 -0.26
CA GLY A 146 -3.24 -0.31 -0.87
C GLY A 146 -3.18 -1.82 -0.69
N ALA A 147 -3.74 -2.55 -1.63
CA ALA A 147 -4.12 -3.96 -1.52
C ALA A 147 -3.00 -4.97 -1.87
N ASP A 148 -1.77 -4.75 -1.47
CA ASP A 148 -0.63 -5.62 -1.85
C ASP A 148 -0.45 -6.83 -0.90
N GLY A 149 -1.54 -7.29 -0.27
CA GLY A 149 -1.51 -8.49 0.58
C GLY A 149 -0.61 -8.37 1.83
N GLY A 150 -0.20 -7.14 2.22
CA GLY A 150 0.69 -6.90 3.36
C GLY A 150 2.19 -6.93 2.99
N ILE A 151 2.53 -6.77 1.71
CA ILE A 151 3.92 -6.56 1.29
C ILE A 151 4.23 -5.06 1.38
N ASP A 152 5.17 -4.66 2.24
CA ASP A 152 5.55 -3.27 2.40
C ASP A 152 6.78 -2.90 1.56
N ILE A 153 7.67 -3.88 1.27
CA ILE A 153 8.87 -3.64 0.46
C ILE A 153 9.15 -4.84 -0.44
N HIS A 154 9.41 -4.57 -1.72
CA HIS A 154 9.98 -5.53 -2.66
C HIS A 154 11.50 -5.43 -2.68
N LEU A 155 12.19 -6.57 -2.62
CA LEU A 155 13.66 -6.65 -2.67
C LEU A 155 14.10 -7.33 -3.97
N TYR A 156 15.03 -6.67 -4.65
CA TYR A 156 15.68 -7.16 -5.86
C TYR A 156 17.19 -7.16 -5.71
N ARG A 157 17.88 -7.96 -6.49
CA ARG A 157 19.34 -7.85 -6.64
C ARG A 157 19.67 -6.72 -7.59
N LEU A 158 20.83 -6.08 -7.40
CA LEU A 158 21.27 -5.02 -8.32
C LEU A 158 21.62 -5.57 -9.72
N ASP A 159 22.16 -6.81 -9.76
CA ASP A 159 22.54 -7.48 -11.01
C ASP A 159 21.35 -8.13 -11.77
N LYS A 160 20.19 -8.27 -11.13
CA LYS A 160 18.97 -8.84 -11.70
C LYS A 160 17.74 -8.07 -11.20
N PRO A 161 17.57 -6.81 -11.61
CA PRO A 161 16.55 -5.91 -11.08
C PRO A 161 15.10 -6.30 -11.49
N GLU A 162 14.96 -7.17 -12.49
CA GLU A 162 13.67 -7.68 -12.96
C GLU A 162 13.14 -8.84 -12.13
N LYS A 163 14.00 -9.52 -11.35
CA LYS A 163 13.63 -10.70 -10.58
C LYS A 163 13.43 -10.38 -9.11
N LEU A 164 12.18 -10.52 -8.62
CA LEU A 164 11.86 -10.42 -7.21
C LEU A 164 12.63 -11.50 -6.43
N GLN A 165 13.43 -11.08 -5.45
CA GLN A 165 14.25 -11.95 -4.62
C GLN A 165 13.69 -12.13 -3.22
N GLY A 166 13.05 -11.11 -2.69
CA GLY A 166 12.51 -11.12 -1.35
C GLY A 166 11.36 -10.14 -1.19
N ILE A 167 10.49 -10.44 -0.25
CA ILE A 167 9.46 -9.51 0.23
C ILE A 167 9.67 -9.19 1.69
N VAL A 168 9.24 -8.00 2.09
CA VAL A 168 9.35 -7.53 3.47
C VAL A 168 8.00 -7.06 3.94
N GLN A 169 7.65 -7.46 5.17
CA GLN A 169 6.53 -6.90 5.90
C GLN A 169 7.02 -6.20 7.16
N CYS A 170 6.53 -4.98 7.39
CA CYS A 170 6.89 -4.10 8.48
C CYS A 170 5.69 -3.90 9.41
N LYS A 171 5.82 -4.25 10.68
CA LYS A 171 4.77 -4.09 11.67
C LYS A 171 5.21 -3.11 12.75
N ALA A 172 5.01 -1.81 12.49
CA ALA A 172 5.23 -0.77 13.48
C ALA A 172 4.10 -0.74 14.52
N TRP A 173 4.39 -0.24 15.72
CA TRP A 173 3.43 0.02 16.81
C TRP A 173 2.65 -1.20 17.34
N SER A 174 3.15 -2.39 17.12
CA SER A 174 2.55 -3.56 17.76
C SER A 174 2.88 -3.55 19.25
N LYS A 175 1.86 -3.50 20.10
CA LYS A 175 2.00 -3.63 21.56
C LYS A 175 2.07 -5.10 22.00
N LYS A 176 1.64 -6.03 21.13
CA LYS A 176 1.63 -7.47 21.39
C LYS A 176 2.70 -8.17 20.59
N PRO A 177 3.28 -9.26 21.10
CA PRO A 177 4.16 -10.10 20.30
C PRO A 177 3.45 -10.58 19.03
N ILE A 178 4.19 -10.67 17.94
CA ILE A 178 3.73 -11.24 16.67
C ILE A 178 3.62 -12.74 16.83
N GLY A 179 2.43 -13.28 16.56
CA GLY A 179 2.13 -14.69 16.71
C GLY A 179 2.38 -15.50 15.44
N VAL A 180 2.19 -16.80 15.54
CA VAL A 180 2.35 -17.73 14.41
C VAL A 180 1.35 -17.47 13.28
N ARG A 181 0.17 -16.90 13.60
CA ARG A 181 -0.87 -16.61 12.62
C ARG A 181 -0.37 -15.59 11.58
N GLU A 182 0.20 -14.49 12.04
CA GLU A 182 0.72 -13.44 11.17
C GLU A 182 1.87 -13.95 10.30
N ILE A 183 2.72 -14.85 10.85
CA ILE A 183 3.83 -15.42 10.07
C ILE A 183 3.35 -16.45 9.04
N ARG A 184 2.27 -17.21 9.34
CA ARG A 184 1.61 -18.08 8.35
C ARG A 184 0.97 -17.30 7.23
N GLU A 185 0.31 -16.19 7.54
CA GLU A 185 -0.27 -15.28 6.56
C GLU A 185 0.81 -14.72 5.62
N PHE A 186 1.91 -14.23 6.19
CA PHE A 186 3.05 -13.75 5.42
C PHE A 186 3.70 -14.84 4.55
N PHE A 187 3.81 -16.07 5.06
CA PHE A 187 4.29 -17.21 4.28
C PHE A 187 3.37 -17.52 3.10
N GLY A 188 2.04 -17.42 3.30
CA GLY A 188 1.05 -17.55 2.23
C GLY A 188 1.28 -16.53 1.12
N VAL A 189 1.49 -15.25 1.48
CA VAL A 189 1.81 -14.18 0.52
C VAL A 189 3.12 -14.46 -0.23
N MET A 190 4.18 -14.91 0.48
CA MET A 190 5.45 -15.32 -0.17
C MET A 190 5.23 -16.39 -1.23
N THR A 191 4.38 -17.38 -0.91
CA THR A 191 4.09 -18.50 -1.82
C THR A 191 3.27 -18.03 -3.03
N ASP A 192 2.27 -17.19 -2.81
CA ASP A 192 1.40 -16.64 -3.86
C ASP A 192 2.20 -15.83 -4.90
N VAL A 193 3.11 -14.96 -4.43
CA VAL A 193 3.97 -14.16 -5.34
C VAL A 193 5.20 -14.93 -5.85
N GLY A 194 5.35 -16.20 -5.50
CA GLY A 194 6.49 -17.03 -5.92
C GLY A 194 7.83 -16.52 -5.39
N CYS A 195 7.86 -15.85 -4.24
CA CYS A 195 9.05 -15.22 -3.71
C CYS A 195 9.87 -16.19 -2.83
N PRO A 196 11.19 -16.35 -3.08
CA PRO A 196 11.98 -17.37 -2.37
C PRO A 196 12.33 -17.01 -0.94
N THR A 197 12.31 -15.73 -0.54
CA THR A 197 12.71 -15.28 0.80
C THR A 197 11.78 -14.21 1.33
N GLY A 198 11.58 -14.17 2.64
CA GLY A 198 10.81 -13.13 3.31
C GLY A 198 11.50 -12.56 4.54
N VAL A 199 11.25 -11.31 4.83
CA VAL A 199 11.69 -10.68 6.07
C VAL A 199 10.49 -10.03 6.75
N TYR A 200 10.22 -10.44 7.98
CA TYR A 200 9.19 -9.82 8.79
C TYR A 200 9.85 -8.96 9.86
N LEU A 201 9.58 -7.65 9.85
CA LEU A 201 10.14 -6.70 10.82
C LEU A 201 9.03 -6.18 11.73
N THR A 202 9.35 -6.05 13.02
CA THR A 202 8.40 -5.48 14.00
C THR A 202 9.09 -4.62 15.04
N THR A 203 8.35 -3.64 15.56
CA THR A 203 8.77 -2.88 16.74
C THR A 203 8.44 -3.59 18.06
N SER A 204 7.81 -4.76 17.99
CA SER A 204 7.50 -5.65 19.12
C SER A 204 8.46 -6.85 19.16
N SER A 205 8.02 -7.96 19.72
CA SER A 205 8.71 -9.25 19.77
C SER A 205 7.94 -10.33 19.01
N TYR A 206 8.43 -11.56 19.00
CA TYR A 206 7.80 -12.72 18.39
C TYR A 206 7.49 -13.76 19.45
N THR A 207 6.37 -14.48 19.31
CA THR A 207 6.09 -15.65 20.14
C THR A 207 7.00 -16.82 19.77
N PRO A 208 7.27 -17.78 20.69
CA PRO A 208 8.03 -18.99 20.38
C PRO A 208 7.49 -19.74 19.16
N ASP A 209 6.15 -19.88 19.06
CA ASP A 209 5.51 -20.57 17.93
C ASP A 209 5.76 -19.86 16.60
N ALA A 210 5.81 -18.51 16.60
CA ALA A 210 6.13 -17.74 15.40
C ALA A 210 7.58 -17.98 14.97
N GLN A 211 8.51 -18.06 15.93
CA GLN A 211 9.92 -18.35 15.68
C GLN A 211 10.09 -19.76 15.11
N SER A 212 9.55 -20.78 15.78
CA SER A 212 9.60 -22.17 15.32
C SER A 212 8.96 -22.34 13.93
N PHE A 213 7.84 -21.66 13.65
CA PHE A 213 7.22 -21.73 12.34
C PHE A 213 8.10 -21.13 11.22
N ALA A 214 8.82 -20.05 11.52
CA ALA A 214 9.70 -19.39 10.54
C ALA A 214 10.96 -20.23 10.21
N GLU A 215 11.37 -21.12 11.10
CA GLU A 215 12.51 -22.02 10.88
C GLU A 215 12.28 -22.90 9.65
N GLY A 216 13.28 -23.02 8.79
CA GLY A 216 13.22 -23.81 7.55
C GLY A 216 12.40 -23.21 6.41
N LYS A 217 11.66 -22.10 6.63
CA LYS A 217 10.79 -21.46 5.62
C LYS A 217 11.40 -20.26 4.90
N ARG A 218 12.69 -20.00 5.12
CA ARG A 218 13.39 -18.84 4.55
C ARG A 218 12.76 -17.50 4.93
N ILE A 219 12.10 -17.44 6.10
CA ILE A 219 11.55 -16.24 6.70
C ILE A 219 12.52 -15.74 7.78
N LYS A 220 12.99 -14.52 7.66
CA LYS A 220 13.83 -13.86 8.65
C LYS A 220 12.99 -12.99 9.55
N LEU A 221 12.91 -13.31 10.83
CA LEU A 221 12.24 -12.49 11.84
C LEU A 221 13.24 -11.48 12.42
N VAL A 222 12.84 -10.20 12.43
CA VAL A 222 13.67 -9.08 12.88
C VAL A 222 12.87 -8.19 13.81
N ASP A 223 13.17 -8.20 15.09
CA ASP A 223 12.65 -7.27 16.09
C ASP A 223 13.48 -5.98 16.13
N THR A 224 13.10 -5.03 16.99
CA THR A 224 13.82 -3.74 17.12
C THR A 224 15.27 -3.89 17.51
N ASP A 225 15.56 -4.79 18.46
CA ASP A 225 16.92 -4.98 18.95
C ASP A 225 17.83 -5.58 17.87
N LYS A 226 17.30 -6.53 17.10
CA LYS A 226 18.01 -7.10 15.96
C LYS A 226 18.18 -6.10 14.83
N LEU A 227 17.14 -5.28 14.53
CA LEU A 227 17.24 -4.20 13.54
C LEU A 227 18.31 -3.19 13.94
N LEU A 228 18.35 -2.78 15.22
CA LEU A 228 19.37 -1.87 15.72
C LEU A 228 20.78 -2.45 15.52
N ARG A 229 21.02 -3.72 15.90
CA ARG A 229 22.31 -4.39 15.66
C ARG A 229 22.69 -4.41 14.19
N LEU A 230 21.73 -4.69 13.30
CA LEU A 230 21.94 -4.69 11.85
C LEU A 230 22.32 -3.30 11.33
N ILE A 231 21.67 -2.25 11.81
CA ILE A 231 21.98 -0.86 11.45
C ILE A 231 23.37 -0.47 11.97
N LEU A 232 23.71 -0.81 13.22
CA LEU A 232 25.00 -0.49 13.81
C LEU A 232 26.17 -1.19 13.11
N ALA A 233 25.93 -2.32 12.45
CA ALA A 233 26.91 -3.04 11.65
C ALA A 233 27.15 -2.45 10.24
N LEU A 234 26.36 -1.44 9.82
CA LEU A 234 26.61 -0.73 8.55
C LEU A 234 27.88 0.12 8.63
N PRO A 235 28.52 0.42 7.49
CA PRO A 235 29.58 1.43 7.41
C PRO A 235 29.12 2.76 8.00
N ASP A 236 30.05 3.50 8.63
CA ASP A 236 29.71 4.74 9.37
C ASP A 236 29.01 5.79 8.52
N GLU A 237 29.41 5.94 7.26
CA GLU A 237 28.75 6.86 6.31
C GLU A 237 27.31 6.45 6.03
N ALA A 238 27.08 5.17 5.75
CA ALA A 238 25.73 4.64 5.47
C ALA A 238 24.83 4.75 6.69
N LYS A 239 25.36 4.42 7.87
CA LYS A 239 24.66 4.53 9.16
C LYS A 239 24.25 5.97 9.48
N THR A 240 25.16 6.93 9.26
CA THR A 240 24.92 8.36 9.48
C THR A 240 23.95 8.93 8.46
N SER A 241 24.08 8.56 7.19
CA SER A 241 23.15 8.96 6.13
C SER A 241 21.74 8.45 6.40
N LEU A 242 21.63 7.18 6.80
CA LEU A 242 20.35 6.55 7.14
C LEU A 242 19.68 7.24 8.34
N LEU A 243 20.46 7.61 9.38
CA LEU A 243 19.93 8.34 10.53
C LEU A 243 19.38 9.70 10.12
N LYS A 244 20.14 10.48 9.34
CA LYS A 244 19.71 11.79 8.84
C LYS A 244 18.43 11.69 8.01
N GLN A 245 18.32 10.71 7.13
CA GLN A 245 17.13 10.48 6.31
C GLN A 245 15.92 10.12 7.17
N THR A 246 16.09 9.20 8.13
CA THR A 246 15.01 8.72 9.00
C THR A 246 14.48 9.81 9.93
N THR A 247 15.35 10.69 10.40
CA THR A 247 14.99 11.74 11.36
C THR A 247 14.76 13.10 10.71
N PHE A 248 14.66 13.13 9.38
CA PHE A 248 14.34 14.36 8.66
C PHE A 248 12.87 14.76 8.85
N GLY A 249 12.64 15.94 9.38
CA GLY A 249 11.31 16.50 9.60
C GLY A 249 10.53 15.80 10.73
N ASP A 250 9.23 15.66 10.55
CA ASP A 250 8.35 15.02 11.55
C ASP A 250 8.29 13.51 11.34
N TYR A 251 9.15 12.77 12.04
CA TYR A 251 9.25 11.32 11.96
C TYR A 251 8.44 10.53 12.99
N THR A 252 7.74 11.23 13.91
CA THR A 252 6.99 10.59 15.01
C THR A 252 5.49 10.74 14.90
N THR A 253 4.98 11.85 14.34
CA THR A 253 3.53 12.04 14.18
C THR A 253 2.98 10.98 13.23
N PRO A 254 1.90 10.27 13.61
CA PRO A 254 1.32 9.23 12.77
C PRO A 254 0.89 9.72 11.38
N SER A 255 1.21 8.95 10.36
CA SER A 255 0.68 9.13 9.01
C SER A 255 -0.67 8.41 8.85
N CYS A 256 -1.55 8.97 8.05
CA CYS A 256 -2.85 8.38 7.74
C CYS A 256 -2.67 7.16 6.81
N PRO A 257 -3.11 5.94 7.18
CA PRO A 257 -2.95 4.77 6.31
C PRO A 257 -3.78 4.83 5.03
N ASN A 258 -4.79 5.71 4.96
CA ASN A 258 -5.62 5.82 3.77
C ASN A 258 -5.07 6.81 2.72
N CYS A 259 -4.30 7.83 3.14
CA CYS A 259 -3.87 8.89 2.23
C CYS A 259 -2.43 9.40 2.50
N GLY A 260 -1.68 8.78 3.41
CA GLY A 260 -0.28 9.11 3.69
C GLY A 260 -0.03 10.46 4.40
N THR A 261 -1.05 11.32 4.54
CA THR A 261 -0.89 12.65 5.17
C THR A 261 -0.74 12.51 6.69
N LYS A 262 0.11 13.33 7.32
CA LYS A 262 0.25 13.37 8.78
C LYS A 262 -1.10 13.64 9.45
N LEU A 263 -1.38 12.91 10.52
CA LEU A 263 -2.55 13.09 11.35
C LEU A 263 -2.37 14.34 12.23
N ILE A 264 -3.48 14.89 12.70
CA ILE A 264 -3.48 15.99 13.67
C ILE A 264 -4.23 15.57 14.94
N SER A 265 -3.72 15.96 16.08
CA SER A 265 -4.39 15.74 17.37
C SER A 265 -5.66 16.59 17.46
N ARG A 266 -6.76 15.98 17.86
CA ARG A 266 -8.08 16.60 18.02
C ARG A 266 -8.72 16.13 19.31
N LEU A 267 -9.62 16.95 19.88
CA LEU A 267 -10.44 16.61 21.03
C LEU A 267 -11.86 16.26 20.58
N ARG A 268 -12.44 15.23 21.17
CA ARG A 268 -13.85 14.85 20.94
C ARG A 268 -14.78 15.90 21.53
N ARG A 269 -15.66 16.45 20.72
CA ARG A 269 -16.62 17.48 21.13
C ARG A 269 -18.02 16.95 21.46
N LYS A 270 -18.33 15.68 21.13
CA LYS A 270 -19.65 15.03 21.30
C LYS A 270 -19.51 13.58 21.71
N GLY A 271 -20.54 13.04 22.37
CA GLY A 271 -20.63 11.63 22.76
C GLY A 271 -20.03 11.33 24.14
N LYS A 272 -19.96 10.03 24.51
CA LYS A 272 -19.54 9.56 25.83
C LYS A 272 -18.07 9.91 26.19
N ASN A 273 -17.24 10.24 25.20
CA ASN A 273 -15.81 10.46 25.36
C ASN A 273 -15.43 11.94 25.04
N ILE A 274 -16.27 12.90 25.45
CA ILE A 274 -15.98 14.33 25.31
C ILE A 274 -14.66 14.65 26.02
N GLY A 275 -13.80 15.46 25.38
CA GLY A 275 -12.50 15.86 25.91
C GLY A 275 -11.37 14.86 25.66
N GLN A 276 -11.66 13.62 25.23
CA GLN A 276 -10.60 12.68 24.88
C GLN A 276 -9.91 13.06 23.55
N GLY A 277 -8.57 12.97 23.56
CA GLY A 277 -7.75 13.19 22.39
C GLY A 277 -7.86 12.02 21.39
N PHE A 278 -7.77 12.35 20.12
CA PHE A 278 -7.65 11.37 19.04
C PHE A 278 -6.88 11.97 17.86
N TRP A 279 -6.28 11.12 17.06
CA TRP A 279 -5.67 11.51 15.80
C TRP A 279 -6.74 11.55 14.71
N GLY A 280 -6.85 12.65 13.99
CA GLY A 280 -7.73 12.80 12.84
C GLY A 280 -6.94 13.15 11.57
N CYS A 281 -7.37 12.64 10.43
CA CYS A 281 -6.70 12.97 9.17
C CYS A 281 -6.80 14.48 8.89
N ARG A 282 -5.68 15.08 8.45
CA ARG A 282 -5.62 16.49 8.03
C ARG A 282 -6.48 16.76 6.81
N ASN A 283 -6.64 15.76 5.92
CA ASN A 283 -7.43 15.85 4.70
C ASN A 283 -8.96 15.74 4.92
N PHE A 284 -9.44 15.82 6.18
CA PHE A 284 -10.88 15.88 6.42
C PHE A 284 -11.50 17.11 5.72
N PRO A 285 -12.66 16.99 5.04
CA PRO A 285 -13.58 15.85 4.98
C PRO A 285 -13.30 14.81 3.88
N LYS A 286 -12.32 15.02 3.00
CA LYS A 286 -11.99 14.08 1.90
C LYS A 286 -11.53 12.72 2.44
N CYS A 287 -10.71 12.70 3.49
CA CYS A 287 -10.32 11.51 4.23
C CYS A 287 -10.83 11.57 5.66
N ARG A 288 -11.58 10.56 6.10
CA ARG A 288 -12.24 10.52 7.41
C ARG A 288 -11.55 9.60 8.41
N TYR A 289 -10.32 9.19 8.14
CA TYR A 289 -9.58 8.32 9.03
C TYR A 289 -9.35 8.95 10.41
N THR A 290 -9.56 8.15 11.46
CA THR A 290 -9.27 8.54 12.84
C THR A 290 -8.60 7.38 13.58
N MET A 291 -7.72 7.69 14.51
CA MET A 291 -7.02 6.74 15.36
C MET A 291 -7.03 7.25 16.81
N ARG A 292 -7.12 6.34 17.79
CA ARG A 292 -6.98 6.72 19.20
C ARG A 292 -5.55 7.19 19.48
N HIS A 293 -5.38 8.14 20.39
CA HIS A 293 -4.04 8.35 20.95
C HIS A 293 -3.58 7.04 21.59
N ALA A 294 -2.33 6.67 21.37
CA ALA A 294 -1.74 5.59 22.14
C ALA A 294 -1.62 6.08 23.58
N SER A 295 -2.36 5.46 24.50
CA SER A 295 -2.23 5.65 25.94
C SER A 295 -0.97 4.97 26.44
#